data_70ee11decc55598eb641304df5b7dabd
#
_entry.id   70ee11decc55598eb641304df5b7dabd
#
_cell.length_a   1.000
_cell.length_b   1.000
_cell.length_c   1.000
_cell.angle_alpha   90.00
_cell.angle_beta   90.00
_cell.angle_gamma   90.00
#
_symmetry.space_group_name_H-M   'P 1'
#
loop_
_entity.id
_entity.type
_entity.pdbx_description
1 polymer ?
#
loop_
_entity_poly.entity_id
_entity_poly.type
_entity_poly.pdbx_seq_one_letter_code
_entity_poly.pdbx_strand_id
1 'polypeptide(L)'
;MKSEWDFGTLIGLLAGVVCIFVAMVWPEGDTPIIIPTEGSGFRWEQLSWFFQPQSVFIVVGGVLCATLVNYPLKAVLGLGKVFKNVILSEKFDFTGMIDNIVVLAEKSRKDGLLSLEAGLSEIDSVFMRNGVELAINERDSSRLRTFLSMDLNNISTRHIGAQEIILYMAAYAPAFGMLGTVLGLIIMMNKFQMSGETSSIDFNVAEQFASLLSGMGTALITTFYGVFFANMVFLPIAGKLKRRSENELMLKNIVLEGIISIHGREHPILIREKLMTFVALSERKMSENKEV
;
A
#
# COMPACT_ATOMS: atom_id res chain seq x y z
N MET A 1 9.93 3.53 17.88
CA MET A 1 9.88 2.79 16.60
C MET A 1 10.82 3.48 15.61
N LYS A 2 11.86 2.81 15.11
CA LYS A 2 12.78 3.38 14.11
C LYS A 2 12.17 3.17 12.72
N SER A 3 11.92 4.25 12.01
CA SER A 3 11.48 4.24 10.61
C SER A 3 12.72 4.03 9.73
N GLU A 4 12.76 2.94 8.98
CA GLU A 4 13.80 2.66 7.98
C GLU A 4 13.17 2.65 6.58
N TRP A 5 13.96 2.97 5.54
CA TRP A 5 13.50 2.88 4.15
C TRP A 5 13.26 1.42 3.76
N ASP A 6 12.10 1.14 3.20
CA ASP A 6 11.81 -0.21 2.68
C ASP A 6 12.41 -0.36 1.28
N PHE A 7 13.68 -0.77 1.25
CA PHE A 7 14.41 -1.02 0.00
C PHE A 7 13.71 -2.05 -0.90
N GLY A 8 13.05 -3.06 -0.32
CA GLY A 8 12.36 -4.10 -1.10
C GLY A 8 11.21 -3.53 -1.94
N THR A 9 10.41 -2.63 -1.37
CA THR A 9 9.32 -1.97 -2.09
C THR A 9 9.82 -1.00 -3.14
N LEU A 10 10.86 -0.23 -2.81
CA LEU A 10 11.43 0.75 -3.73
C LEU A 10 12.11 0.04 -4.92
N ILE A 11 12.88 -1.02 -4.66
CA ILE A 11 13.52 -1.84 -5.70
C ILE A 11 12.46 -2.53 -6.55
N GLY A 12 11.42 -3.13 -5.95
CA GLY A 12 10.37 -3.81 -6.70
C GLY A 12 9.60 -2.88 -7.64
N LEU A 13 9.23 -1.69 -7.16
CA LEU A 13 8.53 -0.68 -7.96
C LEU A 13 9.44 -0.12 -9.06
N LEU A 14 10.69 0.22 -8.73
CA LEU A 14 11.68 0.69 -9.71
C LEU A 14 11.97 -0.38 -10.75
N ALA A 15 12.24 -1.62 -10.35
CA ALA A 15 12.52 -2.71 -11.27
C ALA A 15 11.34 -2.96 -12.22
N GLY A 16 10.09 -2.95 -11.71
CA GLY A 16 8.92 -3.09 -12.55
C GLY A 16 8.76 -1.95 -13.56
N VAL A 17 8.97 -0.71 -13.13
CA VAL A 17 8.96 0.45 -14.04
C VAL A 17 10.08 0.32 -15.07
N VAL A 18 11.30 -0.01 -14.65
CA VAL A 18 12.45 -0.21 -15.56
C VAL A 18 12.19 -1.32 -16.56
N CYS A 19 11.63 -2.47 -16.16
CA CYS A 19 11.28 -3.54 -17.09
C CYS A 19 10.30 -3.09 -18.17
N ILE A 20 9.28 -2.29 -17.80
CA ILE A 20 8.33 -1.75 -18.78
C ILE A 20 9.03 -0.74 -19.70
N PHE A 21 9.87 0.16 -19.16
CA PHE A 21 10.64 1.11 -19.97
C PHE A 21 11.60 0.41 -20.92
N VAL A 22 12.31 -0.62 -20.46
CA VAL A 22 13.20 -1.43 -21.32
C VAL A 22 12.41 -2.09 -22.44
N ALA A 23 11.22 -2.65 -22.13
CA ALA A 23 10.36 -3.24 -23.15
C ALA A 23 9.86 -2.23 -24.19
N MET A 24 9.60 -0.96 -23.78
CA MET A 24 9.19 0.11 -24.69
C MET A 24 10.30 0.57 -25.64
N VAL A 25 11.55 0.50 -25.20
CA VAL A 25 12.72 1.00 -25.95
C VAL A 25 13.50 -0.16 -26.61
N TRP A 26 12.96 -1.40 -26.48
CA TRP A 26 13.60 -2.58 -27.04
C TRP A 26 13.74 -2.49 -28.56
N PRO A 27 14.93 -2.71 -29.13
CA PRO A 27 15.12 -2.63 -30.57
C PRO A 27 14.32 -3.73 -31.28
N GLU A 28 13.53 -3.36 -32.29
CA GLU A 28 12.89 -4.29 -33.19
C GLU A 28 13.93 -4.87 -34.16
N GLY A 29 14.19 -6.17 -34.07
CA GLY A 29 15.07 -6.89 -35.00
C GLY A 29 15.84 -8.01 -34.31
N ASP A 30 16.27 -9.03 -35.07
CA ASP A 30 17.00 -10.22 -34.61
C ASP A 30 18.47 -9.95 -34.16
N THR A 31 18.82 -8.68 -33.88
CA THR A 31 20.17 -8.33 -33.44
C THR A 31 20.31 -8.48 -31.91
N PRO A 32 21.21 -9.34 -31.43
CA PRO A 32 21.46 -9.49 -30.01
C PRO A 32 21.98 -8.16 -29.42
N ILE A 33 21.46 -7.76 -28.28
CA ILE A 33 21.76 -6.51 -27.51
C ILE A 33 23.26 -6.31 -27.24
N ILE A 34 24.08 -7.37 -27.40
CA ILE A 34 25.47 -7.44 -26.96
C ILE A 34 26.46 -6.83 -27.97
N ILE A 35 26.05 -6.57 -29.21
CA ILE A 35 26.93 -5.95 -30.22
C ILE A 35 26.21 -4.74 -30.82
N PRO A 36 26.59 -3.49 -30.46
CA PRO A 36 26.04 -2.31 -31.09
C PRO A 36 26.56 -2.21 -32.52
N THR A 37 25.74 -2.66 -33.48
CA THR A 37 25.92 -2.27 -34.88
C THR A 37 25.35 -0.86 -35.03
N GLU A 38 25.99 -0.03 -35.88
CA GLU A 38 25.53 1.33 -36.16
C GLU A 38 24.04 1.29 -36.57
N GLY A 39 23.15 1.82 -35.71
CA GLY A 39 21.70 1.77 -35.86
C GLY A 39 20.92 0.94 -34.82
N SER A 40 21.58 0.09 -34.00
CA SER A 40 20.93 -0.76 -32.96
C SER A 40 20.92 -0.11 -31.56
N GLY A 41 20.89 1.19 -31.46
CA GLY A 41 20.83 1.91 -30.18
C GLY A 41 19.42 1.92 -29.58
N PHE A 42 19.33 2.04 -28.25
CA PHE A 42 18.08 2.32 -27.55
C PHE A 42 17.37 3.50 -28.17
N ARG A 43 16.14 3.31 -28.65
CA ARG A 43 15.34 4.32 -29.36
C ARG A 43 14.58 5.19 -28.38
N TRP A 44 15.27 6.09 -27.71
CA TRP A 44 14.68 7.01 -26.70
C TRP A 44 13.54 7.87 -27.28
N GLU A 45 13.53 8.10 -28.59
CA GLU A 45 12.47 8.84 -29.27
C GLU A 45 11.11 8.16 -29.14
N GLN A 46 11.09 6.82 -29.07
CA GLN A 46 9.84 6.05 -28.91
C GLN A 46 9.18 6.30 -27.55
N LEU A 47 9.95 6.70 -26.54
CA LEU A 47 9.42 7.00 -25.20
C LEU A 47 8.43 8.17 -25.22
N SER A 48 8.65 9.15 -26.11
CA SER A 48 7.76 10.31 -26.27
C SER A 48 6.36 9.93 -26.74
N TRP A 49 6.22 8.81 -27.47
CA TRP A 49 4.93 8.33 -27.97
C TRP A 49 4.01 7.85 -26.84
N PHE A 50 4.61 7.36 -25.73
CA PHE A 50 3.86 6.91 -24.57
C PHE A 50 3.48 8.06 -23.65
N PHE A 51 4.08 9.24 -23.79
CA PHE A 51 3.79 10.37 -22.92
C PHE A 51 2.70 11.27 -23.53
N GLN A 52 1.45 10.94 -23.25
CA GLN A 52 0.28 11.72 -23.67
C GLN A 52 -0.43 12.35 -22.46
N PRO A 53 -0.27 13.66 -22.22
CA PRO A 53 -0.89 14.34 -21.08
C PRO A 53 -2.42 14.20 -21.02
N GLN A 54 -3.08 14.21 -22.17
CA GLN A 54 -4.53 14.03 -22.27
C GLN A 54 -4.98 12.67 -21.72
N SER A 55 -4.28 11.59 -22.06
CA SER A 55 -4.57 10.24 -21.60
C SER A 55 -4.35 10.10 -20.09
N VAL A 56 -3.26 10.69 -19.56
CA VAL A 56 -2.99 10.73 -18.11
C VAL A 56 -4.11 11.48 -17.37
N PHE A 57 -4.56 12.62 -17.91
CA PHE A 57 -5.62 13.42 -17.32
C PHE A 57 -6.96 12.67 -17.27
N ILE A 58 -7.32 11.94 -18.32
CA ILE A 58 -8.56 11.11 -18.35
C ILE A 58 -8.49 10.03 -17.25
N VAL A 59 -7.38 9.30 -17.17
CA VAL A 59 -7.27 8.17 -16.24
C VAL A 59 -7.10 8.66 -14.79
N VAL A 60 -6.09 9.47 -14.51
CA VAL A 60 -5.79 9.93 -13.13
C VAL A 60 -6.88 10.89 -12.64
N GLY A 61 -7.30 11.83 -13.48
CA GLY A 61 -8.39 12.76 -13.16
C GLY A 61 -9.70 12.02 -12.91
N GLY A 62 -10.06 11.08 -13.79
CA GLY A 62 -11.26 10.24 -13.62
C GLY A 62 -11.25 9.42 -12.34
N VAL A 63 -10.12 8.75 -12.04
CA VAL A 63 -9.95 7.99 -10.79
C VAL A 63 -10.10 8.89 -9.56
N LEU A 64 -9.45 10.07 -9.57
CA LEU A 64 -9.56 11.01 -8.44
C LEU A 64 -11.00 11.53 -8.27
N CYS A 65 -11.67 11.91 -9.36
CA CYS A 65 -13.06 12.36 -9.32
C CYS A 65 -14.00 11.25 -8.78
N ALA A 66 -13.88 10.03 -9.29
CA ALA A 66 -14.70 8.91 -8.83
C ALA A 66 -14.43 8.60 -7.34
N THR A 67 -13.18 8.69 -6.91
CA THR A 67 -12.82 8.49 -5.49
C THR A 67 -13.40 9.61 -4.61
N LEU A 68 -13.40 10.86 -5.06
CA LEU A 68 -14.00 11.99 -4.34
C LEU A 68 -15.54 11.90 -4.24
N VAL A 69 -16.19 11.28 -5.23
CA VAL A 69 -17.64 11.01 -5.15
C VAL A 69 -17.94 9.93 -4.12
N ASN A 70 -17.08 8.90 -4.01
CA ASN A 70 -17.28 7.77 -3.12
C ASN A 70 -16.88 8.07 -1.66
N TYR A 71 -15.89 8.94 -1.44
CA TYR A 71 -15.31 9.21 -0.11
C TYR A 71 -15.23 10.69 0.21
N PRO A 72 -15.36 11.07 1.50
CA PRO A 72 -15.24 12.47 1.90
C PRO A 72 -13.84 13.02 1.62
N LEU A 73 -13.75 14.29 1.22
CA LEU A 73 -12.53 14.98 0.83
C LEU A 73 -11.38 14.81 1.86
N LYS A 74 -11.73 14.85 3.17
CA LYS A 74 -10.74 14.65 4.25
C LYS A 74 -10.06 13.28 4.20
N ALA A 75 -10.78 12.23 3.83
CA ALA A 75 -10.23 10.88 3.71
C ALA A 75 -9.29 10.79 2.49
N VAL A 76 -9.68 11.36 1.36
CA VAL A 76 -8.85 11.37 0.14
C VAL A 76 -7.57 12.19 0.33
N LEU A 77 -7.64 13.37 0.94
CA LEU A 77 -6.44 14.17 1.27
C LEU A 77 -5.53 13.46 2.28
N GLY A 78 -6.11 12.63 3.16
CA GLY A 78 -5.36 11.78 4.09
C GLY A 78 -4.48 10.74 3.40
N LEU A 79 -4.80 10.34 2.16
CA LEU A 79 -4.02 9.36 1.39
C LEU A 79 -2.57 9.79 1.19
N GLY A 80 -2.27 11.08 1.09
CA GLY A 80 -0.89 11.56 0.98
C GLY A 80 -0.02 11.12 2.16
N LYS A 81 -0.55 11.09 3.38
CA LYS A 81 0.14 10.56 4.57
C LYS A 81 0.27 9.03 4.49
N VAL A 82 -0.75 8.35 3.98
CA VAL A 82 -0.76 6.90 3.81
C VAL A 82 0.32 6.48 2.80
N PHE A 83 0.42 7.16 1.65
CA PHE A 83 1.48 6.92 0.67
C PHE A 83 2.89 7.13 1.27
N LYS A 84 3.08 8.21 2.03
CA LYS A 84 4.35 8.46 2.73
C LYS A 84 4.67 7.31 3.70
N ASN A 85 3.68 6.85 4.47
CA ASN A 85 3.87 5.76 5.41
C ASN A 85 4.18 4.42 4.73
N VAL A 86 3.71 4.18 3.50
CA VAL A 86 4.03 2.96 2.74
C VAL A 86 5.52 2.88 2.38
N ILE A 87 6.14 4.02 2.08
CA ILE A 87 7.58 4.09 1.73
C ILE A 87 8.46 3.93 2.97
N LEU A 88 7.98 4.38 4.14
CA LEU A 88 8.67 4.28 5.40
C LEU A 88 8.34 2.93 6.05
N SER A 89 9.33 2.04 6.17
CA SER A 89 9.17 0.74 6.84
C SER A 89 9.25 0.92 8.35
N GLU A 90 8.30 0.32 9.07
CA GLU A 90 8.40 0.11 10.50
C GLU A 90 8.70 -1.36 10.75
N LYS A 91 9.74 -1.65 11.52
CA LYS A 91 10.02 -3.01 11.98
C LYS A 91 9.15 -3.30 13.21
N PHE A 92 8.36 -4.34 13.12
CA PHE A 92 7.59 -4.85 14.25
C PHE A 92 8.45 -5.84 15.03
N ASP A 93 8.86 -5.46 16.23
CA ASP A 93 9.60 -6.32 17.15
C ASP A 93 8.64 -7.04 18.09
N PHE A 94 8.17 -8.21 17.66
CA PHE A 94 7.24 -9.02 18.45
C PHE A 94 7.90 -9.58 19.71
N THR A 95 9.16 -10.02 19.57
CA THR A 95 9.90 -10.62 20.69
C THR A 95 10.20 -9.61 21.77
N GLY A 96 10.73 -8.43 21.40
CA GLY A 96 10.98 -7.36 22.36
C GLY A 96 9.71 -6.86 23.05
N MET A 97 8.56 -6.89 22.36
CA MET A 97 7.26 -6.56 22.97
C MET A 97 6.86 -7.62 24.01
N ILE A 98 7.05 -8.91 23.72
CA ILE A 98 6.77 -10.00 24.65
C ILE A 98 7.66 -9.89 25.88
N ASP A 99 8.96 -9.63 25.71
CA ASP A 99 9.88 -9.48 26.83
C ASP A 99 9.49 -8.30 27.74
N ASN A 100 9.08 -7.17 27.16
CA ASN A 100 8.55 -6.04 27.93
C ASN A 100 7.30 -6.42 28.75
N ILE A 101 6.39 -7.21 28.16
CA ILE A 101 5.19 -7.69 28.86
C ILE A 101 5.57 -8.63 30.01
N VAL A 102 6.55 -9.51 29.80
CA VAL A 102 7.03 -10.42 30.85
C VAL A 102 7.66 -9.66 32.02
N VAL A 103 8.46 -8.62 31.73
CA VAL A 103 9.02 -7.75 32.79
C VAL A 103 7.92 -7.05 33.60
N LEU A 104 6.88 -6.54 32.92
CA LEU A 104 5.72 -5.95 33.62
C LEU A 104 4.95 -6.99 34.44
N ALA A 105 4.82 -8.22 33.94
CA ALA A 105 4.20 -9.32 34.68
C ALA A 105 4.96 -9.69 35.96
N GLU A 106 6.29 -9.72 35.89
CA GLU A 106 7.14 -9.95 37.05
C GLU A 106 7.00 -8.86 38.10
N LYS A 107 7.00 -7.59 37.69
CA LYS A 107 6.81 -6.42 38.54
C LYS A 107 5.44 -6.46 39.20
N SER A 108 4.38 -6.68 38.40
CA SER A 108 3.01 -6.79 38.91
C SER A 108 2.83 -7.92 39.92
N ARG A 109 3.54 -9.06 39.75
CA ARG A 109 3.47 -10.20 40.63
C ARG A 109 4.18 -9.95 41.98
N LYS A 110 5.32 -9.22 41.96
CA LYS A 110 6.10 -8.89 43.15
C LYS A 110 5.47 -7.78 43.99
N ASP A 111 5.11 -6.68 43.32
CA ASP A 111 4.75 -5.43 43.98
C ASP A 111 3.26 -5.08 43.82
N GLY A 112 2.50 -5.94 43.11
CA GLY A 112 1.07 -5.74 42.86
C GLY A 112 0.83 -4.91 41.59
N LEU A 113 -0.41 -4.96 41.09
CA LEU A 113 -0.78 -4.31 39.82
C LEU A 113 -0.63 -2.77 39.88
N LEU A 114 -0.85 -2.17 41.06
CA LEU A 114 -0.72 -0.73 41.28
C LEU A 114 0.71 -0.22 41.08
N SER A 115 1.73 -1.07 41.27
CA SER A 115 3.14 -0.70 41.09
C SER A 115 3.49 -0.37 39.64
N LEU A 116 2.66 -0.79 38.67
CA LEU A 116 2.84 -0.51 37.26
C LEU A 116 2.53 0.96 36.92
N GLU A 117 1.74 1.66 37.74
CA GLU A 117 1.37 3.07 37.53
C GLU A 117 2.61 3.97 37.46
N ALA A 118 3.59 3.76 38.32
CA ALA A 118 4.82 4.53 38.33
C ALA A 118 5.67 4.35 37.05
N GLY A 119 5.52 3.23 36.33
CA GLY A 119 6.25 2.94 35.09
C GLY A 119 5.48 3.24 33.81
N LEU A 120 4.26 3.75 33.87
CA LEU A 120 3.44 4.03 32.68
C LEU A 120 4.10 5.02 31.70
N SER A 121 4.84 6.01 32.21
CA SER A 121 5.56 6.98 31.40
C SER A 121 6.73 6.41 30.59
N GLU A 122 7.27 5.28 31.01
CA GLU A 122 8.38 4.59 30.33
C GLU A 122 7.90 3.69 29.18
N ILE A 123 6.58 3.44 29.09
CA ILE A 123 6.00 2.60 28.04
C ILE A 123 5.83 3.41 26.78
N ASP A 124 6.61 3.11 25.72
CA ASP A 124 6.54 3.79 24.43
C ASP A 124 5.22 3.58 23.67
N SER A 125 4.65 2.37 23.78
CA SER A 125 3.40 2.02 23.08
C SER A 125 2.19 2.63 23.77
N VAL A 126 1.51 3.55 23.10
CA VAL A 126 0.27 4.18 23.59
C VAL A 126 -0.81 3.15 23.89
N PHE A 127 -0.99 2.14 23.03
CA PHE A 127 -1.97 1.08 23.25
C PHE A 127 -1.67 0.26 24.52
N MET A 128 -0.39 -0.08 24.73
CA MET A 128 0.05 -0.81 25.91
C MET A 128 -0.11 0.04 27.18
N ARG A 129 0.25 1.32 27.12
CA ARG A 129 0.10 2.26 28.25
C ARG A 129 -1.36 2.38 28.69
N ASN A 130 -2.25 2.68 27.74
CA ASN A 130 -3.69 2.80 28.01
C ASN A 130 -4.27 1.47 28.52
N GLY A 131 -3.83 0.36 27.98
CA GLY A 131 -4.27 -0.95 28.40
C GLY A 131 -3.84 -1.33 29.82
N VAL A 132 -2.61 -1.00 30.22
CA VAL A 132 -2.12 -1.20 31.61
C VAL A 132 -2.85 -0.27 32.57
N GLU A 133 -3.06 1.00 32.20
CA GLU A 133 -3.84 1.95 33.00
C GLU A 133 -5.29 1.46 33.22
N LEU A 134 -5.91 0.93 32.16
CA LEU A 134 -7.24 0.35 32.26
C LEU A 134 -7.24 -0.90 33.15
N ALA A 135 -6.20 -1.75 33.08
CA ALA A 135 -6.08 -2.95 33.91
C ALA A 135 -5.91 -2.62 35.40
N ILE A 136 -5.29 -1.49 35.73
CA ILE A 136 -5.16 -1.02 37.13
C ILE A 136 -6.53 -0.60 37.68
N ASN A 137 -7.37 0.03 36.85
CA ASN A 137 -8.64 0.62 37.25
C ASN A 137 -9.84 -0.36 37.18
N GLU A 138 -9.79 -1.35 36.28
CA GLU A 138 -10.88 -2.33 36.11
C GLU A 138 -10.58 -3.63 36.88
N ARG A 139 -11.55 -4.08 37.66
CA ARG A 139 -11.43 -5.33 38.47
C ARG A 139 -11.89 -6.56 37.69
N ASP A 140 -12.78 -6.39 36.72
CA ASP A 140 -13.35 -7.49 35.93
C ASP A 140 -12.54 -7.74 34.64
N SER A 141 -11.87 -8.89 34.58
CA SER A 141 -11.09 -9.31 33.43
C SER A 141 -11.91 -9.41 32.13
N SER A 142 -13.19 -9.76 32.24
CA SER A 142 -14.10 -9.84 31.09
C SER A 142 -14.39 -8.46 30.49
N ARG A 143 -14.63 -7.46 31.34
CA ARG A 143 -14.82 -6.07 30.92
C ARG A 143 -13.54 -5.50 30.32
N LEU A 144 -12.39 -5.72 30.97
CA LEU A 144 -11.08 -5.32 30.46
C LEU A 144 -10.85 -5.85 29.04
N ARG A 145 -11.09 -7.15 28.83
CA ARG A 145 -10.98 -7.79 27.52
C ARG A 145 -11.91 -7.11 26.50
N THR A 146 -13.15 -6.84 26.88
CA THR A 146 -14.14 -6.21 26.00
C THR A 146 -13.68 -4.82 25.57
N PHE A 147 -13.21 -3.98 26.49
CA PHE A 147 -12.73 -2.63 26.17
C PHE A 147 -11.52 -2.66 25.24
N LEU A 148 -10.51 -3.47 25.53
CA LEU A 148 -9.31 -3.59 24.69
C LEU A 148 -9.64 -4.16 23.31
N SER A 149 -10.57 -5.13 23.22
CA SER A 149 -11.02 -5.69 21.94
C SER A 149 -11.79 -4.65 21.10
N MET A 150 -12.61 -3.81 21.75
CA MET A 150 -13.30 -2.70 21.06
C MET A 150 -12.32 -1.69 20.48
N ASP A 151 -11.29 -1.29 21.24
CA ASP A 151 -10.27 -0.36 20.76
C ASP A 151 -9.48 -0.97 19.58
N LEU A 152 -9.09 -2.23 19.68
CA LEU A 152 -8.42 -2.96 18.62
C LEU A 152 -9.29 -3.06 17.36
N ASN A 153 -10.58 -3.34 17.50
CA ASN A 153 -11.51 -3.40 16.38
C ASN A 153 -11.69 -2.02 15.71
N ASN A 154 -11.77 -0.95 16.49
CA ASN A 154 -11.84 0.41 15.98
C ASN A 154 -10.58 0.80 15.18
N ILE A 155 -9.39 0.37 15.63
CA ILE A 155 -8.14 0.55 14.91
C ILE A 155 -8.18 -0.22 13.58
N SER A 156 -8.59 -1.49 13.62
CA SER A 156 -8.74 -2.34 12.44
C SER A 156 -9.68 -1.71 11.40
N THR A 157 -10.84 -1.25 11.82
CA THR A 157 -11.83 -0.61 10.93
C THR A 157 -11.27 0.64 10.25
N ARG A 158 -10.51 1.48 10.97
CA ARG A 158 -9.86 2.65 10.37
C ARG A 158 -8.80 2.26 9.33
N HIS A 159 -8.03 1.20 9.59
CA HIS A 159 -7.02 0.70 8.64
C HIS A 159 -7.68 0.12 7.38
N ILE A 160 -8.75 -0.66 7.54
CA ILE A 160 -9.53 -1.21 6.43
C ILE A 160 -10.08 -0.09 5.55
N GLY A 161 -10.68 0.94 6.14
CA GLY A 161 -11.20 2.08 5.39
C GLY A 161 -10.15 2.78 4.53
N ALA A 162 -8.93 2.95 5.03
CA ALA A 162 -7.83 3.52 4.23
C ALA A 162 -7.36 2.59 3.08
N GLN A 163 -7.37 1.27 3.31
CA GLN A 163 -7.03 0.28 2.29
C GLN A 163 -8.09 0.21 1.18
N GLU A 164 -9.36 0.26 1.56
CA GLU A 164 -10.49 0.24 0.64
C GLU A 164 -10.43 1.38 -0.37
N ILE A 165 -10.10 2.60 0.06
CA ILE A 165 -9.98 3.74 -0.86
C ILE A 165 -8.99 3.43 -1.98
N ILE A 166 -7.82 2.87 -1.66
CA ILE A 166 -6.79 2.55 -2.66
C ILE A 166 -7.23 1.37 -3.55
N LEU A 167 -7.94 0.39 -2.99
CA LEU A 167 -8.49 -0.73 -3.77
C LEU A 167 -9.54 -0.24 -4.78
N TYR A 168 -10.40 0.71 -4.40
CA TYR A 168 -11.35 1.32 -5.33
C TYR A 168 -10.64 2.15 -6.41
N MET A 169 -9.59 2.89 -6.06
CA MET A 169 -8.75 3.57 -7.07
C MET A 169 -8.15 2.58 -8.07
N ALA A 170 -7.67 1.42 -7.58
CA ALA A 170 -7.17 0.35 -8.44
C ALA A 170 -8.26 -0.23 -9.37
N ALA A 171 -9.51 -0.36 -8.89
CA ALA A 171 -10.63 -0.83 -9.69
C ALA A 171 -11.09 0.21 -10.73
N TYR A 172 -11.07 1.50 -10.38
CA TYR A 172 -11.48 2.58 -11.29
C TYR A 172 -10.46 2.82 -12.41
N ALA A 173 -9.15 2.65 -12.17
CA ALA A 173 -8.12 2.99 -13.13
C ALA A 173 -8.28 2.26 -14.48
N PRO A 174 -8.49 0.93 -14.56
CA PRO A 174 -8.73 0.26 -15.83
C PRO A 174 -10.07 0.68 -16.48
N ALA A 175 -11.11 0.97 -15.67
CA ALA A 175 -12.40 1.42 -16.19
C ALA A 175 -12.29 2.79 -16.90
N PHE A 176 -11.56 3.75 -16.30
CA PHE A 176 -11.25 5.02 -16.97
C PHE A 176 -10.30 4.84 -18.16
N GLY A 177 -9.40 3.84 -18.12
CA GLY A 177 -8.61 3.44 -19.28
C GLY A 177 -9.48 3.03 -20.46
N MET A 178 -10.46 2.15 -20.23
CA MET A 178 -11.43 1.74 -21.25
C MET A 178 -12.31 2.90 -21.73
N LEU A 179 -12.78 3.74 -20.81
CA LEU A 179 -13.54 4.95 -21.18
C LEU A 179 -12.71 5.87 -22.08
N GLY A 180 -11.41 6.01 -21.80
CA GLY A 180 -10.50 6.77 -22.65
C GLY A 180 -10.35 6.17 -24.05
N THR A 181 -10.40 4.84 -24.22
CA THR A 181 -10.41 4.24 -25.56
C THR A 181 -11.65 4.63 -26.35
N VAL A 182 -12.81 4.58 -25.73
CA VAL A 182 -14.08 4.96 -26.37
C VAL A 182 -14.03 6.44 -26.76
N LEU A 183 -13.57 7.32 -25.87
CA LEU A 183 -13.42 8.75 -26.17
C LEU A 183 -12.44 8.98 -27.32
N GLY A 184 -11.29 8.29 -27.33
CA GLY A 184 -10.30 8.39 -28.41
C GLY A 184 -10.88 7.99 -29.78
N LEU A 185 -11.65 6.89 -29.81
CA LEU A 185 -12.32 6.43 -31.03
C LEU A 185 -13.42 7.41 -31.48
N ILE A 186 -14.22 7.96 -30.58
CA ILE A 186 -15.24 8.97 -30.91
C ILE A 186 -14.59 10.22 -31.53
N ILE A 187 -13.51 10.73 -30.91
CA ILE A 187 -12.78 11.89 -31.43
C ILE A 187 -12.19 11.60 -32.82
N MET A 188 -11.65 10.38 -32.99
CA MET A 188 -11.12 9.91 -34.26
C MET A 188 -12.19 9.93 -35.35
N MET A 189 -13.37 9.34 -35.08
CA MET A 189 -14.48 9.27 -36.04
C MET A 189 -15.02 10.67 -36.42
N ASN A 190 -15.15 11.55 -35.43
CA ASN A 190 -15.59 12.94 -35.70
C ASN A 190 -14.60 13.70 -36.56
N LYS A 191 -13.30 13.56 -36.33
CA LYS A 191 -12.27 14.18 -37.18
C LYS A 191 -12.34 13.67 -38.62
N PHE A 192 -12.58 12.37 -38.78
CA PHE A 192 -12.72 11.78 -40.12
C PHE A 192 -13.94 12.33 -40.88
N GLN A 193 -15.09 12.46 -40.22
CA GLN A 193 -16.27 13.08 -40.86
C GLN A 193 -16.06 14.53 -41.26
N MET A 194 -15.49 15.36 -40.39
CA MET A 194 -15.23 16.77 -40.68
C MET A 194 -14.27 16.99 -41.85
N SER A 195 -13.30 16.06 -42.01
CA SER A 195 -12.36 16.14 -43.15
C SER A 195 -13.00 15.71 -44.46
N GLY A 196 -14.10 14.96 -44.46
CA GLY A 196 -14.84 14.57 -45.67
C GLY A 196 -15.79 15.62 -46.22
N GLU A 197 -16.19 16.63 -45.42
CA GLU A 197 -17.12 17.70 -45.84
C GLU A 197 -16.44 18.91 -46.50
N THR A 198 -15.13 19.04 -46.35
CA THR A 198 -14.37 20.11 -47.02
C THR A 198 -14.07 19.70 -48.46
N SER A 199 -14.93 20.10 -49.35
CA SER A 199 -14.85 19.90 -50.81
C SER A 199 -13.75 20.77 -51.47
N SER A 200 -12.53 20.71 -51.01
CA SER A 200 -11.37 21.32 -51.65
C SER A 200 -10.50 20.23 -52.31
N ILE A 201 -10.01 20.55 -53.48
CA ILE A 201 -9.37 19.72 -54.51
C ILE A 201 -8.14 18.92 -54.07
N ASP A 202 -7.65 19.12 -52.83
CA ASP A 202 -6.55 18.40 -52.26
C ASP A 202 -7.03 17.39 -51.17
N PHE A 203 -7.70 16.32 -51.59
CA PHE A 203 -8.07 15.21 -50.74
C PHE A 203 -6.83 14.36 -50.42
N ASN A 204 -6.14 14.70 -49.35
CA ASN A 204 -4.92 13.95 -48.94
C ASN A 204 -5.27 12.74 -48.09
N VAL A 205 -5.51 11.59 -48.75
CA VAL A 205 -5.82 10.30 -48.10
C VAL A 205 -4.76 9.94 -47.04
N ALA A 206 -3.51 10.30 -47.25
CA ALA A 206 -2.41 10.03 -46.33
C ALA A 206 -2.56 10.80 -45.00
N GLU A 207 -3.00 12.06 -45.02
CA GLU A 207 -3.25 12.83 -43.80
C GLU A 207 -4.43 12.32 -43.01
N GLN A 208 -5.50 11.91 -43.72
CA GLN A 208 -6.65 11.31 -43.07
C GLN A 208 -6.27 9.97 -42.38
N PHE A 209 -5.50 9.13 -43.07
CA PHE A 209 -5.02 7.88 -42.52
C PHE A 209 -4.09 8.11 -41.33
N ALA A 210 -3.19 9.08 -41.36
CA ALA A 210 -2.33 9.49 -40.26
C ALA A 210 -3.14 9.97 -39.04
N SER A 211 -4.23 10.72 -39.26
CA SER A 211 -5.12 11.16 -38.18
C SER A 211 -5.89 10.03 -37.54
N LEU A 212 -6.31 9.00 -38.29
CA LEU A 212 -6.91 7.78 -37.80
C LEU A 212 -5.94 6.98 -36.89
N LEU A 213 -4.71 6.77 -37.38
CA LEU A 213 -3.68 6.09 -36.63
C LEU A 213 -3.33 6.79 -35.29
N SER A 214 -3.27 8.15 -35.35
CA SER A 214 -3.02 8.97 -34.16
C SER A 214 -4.13 8.82 -33.12
N GLY A 215 -5.41 8.81 -33.55
CA GLY A 215 -6.56 8.58 -32.65
C GLY A 215 -6.56 7.19 -32.01
N MET A 216 -6.22 6.16 -32.79
CA MET A 216 -6.04 4.80 -32.27
C MET A 216 -4.91 4.72 -31.25
N GLY A 217 -3.78 5.39 -31.51
CA GLY A 217 -2.66 5.47 -30.57
C GLY A 217 -3.09 6.05 -29.22
N THR A 218 -3.81 7.17 -29.24
CA THR A 218 -4.35 7.79 -28.01
C THR A 218 -5.27 6.85 -27.24
N ALA A 219 -6.14 6.12 -27.93
CA ALA A 219 -7.04 5.15 -27.33
C ALA A 219 -6.26 4.04 -26.61
N LEU A 220 -5.25 3.45 -27.26
CA LEU A 220 -4.44 2.38 -26.68
C LEU A 220 -3.63 2.84 -25.44
N ILE A 221 -3.08 4.06 -25.49
CA ILE A 221 -2.28 4.64 -24.40
C ILE A 221 -3.13 4.89 -23.16
N THR A 222 -4.39 5.29 -23.28
CA THR A 222 -5.27 5.43 -22.11
C THR A 222 -5.49 4.11 -21.39
N THR A 223 -5.69 3.02 -22.12
CA THR A 223 -5.81 1.68 -21.54
C THR A 223 -4.51 1.25 -20.84
N PHE A 224 -3.38 1.50 -21.51
CA PHE A 224 -2.07 1.23 -20.91
C PHE A 224 -1.92 1.94 -19.55
N TYR A 225 -2.22 3.24 -19.48
CA TYR A 225 -2.16 3.98 -18.20
C TYR A 225 -3.14 3.43 -17.16
N GLY A 226 -4.35 3.06 -17.55
CA GLY A 226 -5.33 2.48 -16.64
C GLY A 226 -4.82 1.21 -15.97
N VAL A 227 -4.30 0.29 -16.77
CA VAL A 227 -3.74 -0.99 -16.30
C VAL A 227 -2.43 -0.77 -15.52
N PHE A 228 -1.58 0.16 -15.97
CA PHE A 228 -0.32 0.50 -15.30
C PHE A 228 -0.56 1.02 -13.88
N PHE A 229 -1.37 2.05 -13.72
CA PHE A 229 -1.66 2.63 -12.40
C PHE A 229 -2.34 1.62 -11.48
N ALA A 230 -3.27 0.82 -11.98
CA ALA A 230 -3.93 -0.20 -11.18
C ALA A 230 -2.95 -1.21 -10.60
N ASN A 231 -2.16 -1.85 -11.48
CA ASN A 231 -1.37 -3.03 -11.11
C ASN A 231 0.02 -2.69 -10.59
N MET A 232 0.61 -1.55 -11.01
CA MET A 232 1.97 -1.18 -10.62
C MET A 232 1.99 -0.20 -9.45
N VAL A 233 0.92 0.58 -9.24
CA VAL A 233 0.87 1.60 -8.19
C VAL A 233 -0.13 1.22 -7.11
N PHE A 234 -1.43 1.17 -7.45
CA PHE A 234 -2.48 1.07 -6.43
C PHE A 234 -2.53 -0.29 -5.75
N LEU A 235 -2.53 -1.40 -6.49
CA LEU A 235 -2.63 -2.75 -5.91
C LEU A 235 -1.42 -3.10 -5.02
N PRO A 236 -0.15 -2.85 -5.40
CA PRO A 236 0.98 -3.12 -4.52
C PRO A 236 0.94 -2.28 -3.24
N ILE A 237 0.52 -1.02 -3.33
CA ILE A 237 0.38 -0.13 -2.18
C ILE A 237 -0.71 -0.62 -1.24
N ALA A 238 -1.89 -1.00 -1.76
CA ALA A 238 -2.98 -1.58 -0.97
C ALA A 238 -2.55 -2.87 -0.27
N GLY A 239 -1.86 -3.77 -0.99
CA GLY A 239 -1.33 -5.02 -0.45
C GLY A 239 -0.32 -4.80 0.67
N LYS A 240 0.56 -3.81 0.53
CA LYS A 240 1.54 -3.46 1.56
C LYS A 240 0.88 -2.86 2.80
N LEU A 241 -0.08 -1.96 2.61
CA LEU A 241 -0.88 -1.41 3.73
C LEU A 241 -1.61 -2.50 4.50
N LYS A 242 -2.18 -3.47 3.79
CA LYS A 242 -2.85 -4.61 4.40
C LYS A 242 -1.90 -5.41 5.28
N ARG A 243 -0.73 -5.82 4.76
CA ARG A 243 0.28 -6.57 5.54
C ARG A 243 0.76 -5.79 6.76
N ARG A 244 0.99 -4.49 6.61
CA ARG A 244 1.42 -3.64 7.71
C ARG A 244 0.35 -3.55 8.79
N SER A 245 -0.91 -3.37 8.40
CA SER A 245 -2.05 -3.36 9.31
C SER A 245 -2.19 -4.70 10.06
N GLU A 246 -2.04 -5.83 9.36
CA GLU A 246 -2.08 -7.17 9.96
C GLU A 246 -0.98 -7.35 11.02
N ASN A 247 0.25 -6.93 10.72
CA ASN A 247 1.37 -7.00 11.68
C ASN A 247 1.15 -6.09 12.89
N GLU A 248 0.66 -4.87 12.69
CA GLU A 248 0.33 -3.94 13.78
C GLU A 248 -0.79 -4.49 14.68
N LEU A 249 -1.84 -5.06 14.08
CA LEU A 249 -2.94 -5.69 14.83
C LEU A 249 -2.46 -6.94 15.57
N MET A 250 -1.56 -7.74 14.99
CA MET A 250 -0.96 -8.87 15.67
C MET A 250 -0.17 -8.43 16.91
N LEU A 251 0.66 -7.40 16.79
CA LEU A 251 1.41 -6.84 17.92
C LEU A 251 0.47 -6.33 19.01
N LYS A 252 -0.62 -5.65 18.65
CA LYS A 252 -1.63 -5.19 19.62
C LYS A 252 -2.41 -6.34 20.25
N ASN A 253 -2.66 -7.43 19.53
CA ASN A 253 -3.24 -8.65 20.10
C ASN A 253 -2.32 -9.30 21.14
N ILE A 254 -1.01 -9.33 20.88
CA ILE A 254 -0.01 -9.80 21.88
C ILE A 254 -0.09 -8.94 23.14
N VAL A 255 -0.16 -7.62 22.97
CA VAL A 255 -0.30 -6.70 24.12
C VAL A 255 -1.61 -6.92 24.86
N LEU A 256 -2.73 -7.10 24.17
CA LEU A 256 -4.05 -7.36 24.75
C LEU A 256 -4.02 -8.63 25.60
N GLU A 257 -3.56 -9.75 25.03
CA GLU A 257 -3.47 -11.03 25.77
C GLU A 257 -2.48 -10.95 26.94
N GLY A 258 -1.37 -10.23 26.75
CA GLY A 258 -0.39 -9.99 27.80
C GLY A 258 -0.98 -9.22 28.98
N ILE A 259 -1.70 -8.13 28.72
CA ILE A 259 -2.35 -7.33 29.78
C ILE A 259 -3.41 -8.13 30.52
N ILE A 260 -4.21 -8.93 29.83
CA ILE A 260 -5.22 -9.80 30.46
C ILE A 260 -4.55 -10.84 31.37
N SER A 261 -3.43 -11.42 30.90
CA SER A 261 -2.67 -12.39 31.67
C SER A 261 -2.01 -11.75 32.90
N ILE A 262 -1.51 -10.52 32.80
CA ILE A 262 -0.98 -9.74 33.95
C ILE A 262 -2.11 -9.47 34.97
N HIS A 263 -3.27 -9.03 34.47
CA HIS A 263 -4.43 -8.80 35.35
C HIS A 263 -4.90 -10.07 36.06
N GLY A 264 -4.87 -11.21 35.35
CA GLY A 264 -5.16 -12.53 35.90
C GLY A 264 -4.06 -13.11 36.85
N ARG A 265 -2.96 -12.37 37.05
CA ARG A 265 -1.79 -12.78 37.83
C ARG A 265 -1.20 -14.12 37.41
N GLU A 266 -1.26 -14.45 36.13
CA GLU A 266 -0.64 -15.65 35.57
C GLU A 266 0.88 -15.62 35.80
N HIS A 267 1.50 -16.82 35.81
CA HIS A 267 2.95 -16.90 36.00
C HIS A 267 3.70 -16.32 34.80
N PRO A 268 4.72 -15.45 34.94
CA PRO A 268 5.44 -14.84 33.85
C PRO A 268 5.96 -15.80 32.77
N ILE A 269 6.42 -16.99 33.18
CA ILE A 269 6.84 -18.07 32.27
C ILE A 269 5.67 -18.52 31.38
N LEU A 270 4.49 -18.73 31.96
CA LEU A 270 3.29 -19.14 31.22
C LEU A 270 2.82 -18.02 30.27
N ILE A 271 2.94 -16.74 30.69
CA ILE A 271 2.65 -15.60 29.86
C ILE A 271 3.57 -15.60 28.63
N ARG A 272 4.88 -15.79 28.83
CA ARG A 272 5.85 -15.88 27.76
C ARG A 272 5.49 -16.96 26.74
N GLU A 273 5.27 -18.20 27.23
CA GLU A 273 4.89 -19.34 26.40
C GLU A 273 3.61 -19.08 25.60
N LYS A 274 2.58 -18.54 26.25
CA LYS A 274 1.31 -18.17 25.64
C LYS A 274 1.51 -17.12 24.52
N LEU A 275 2.25 -16.05 24.80
CA LEU A 275 2.47 -14.97 23.84
C LEU A 275 3.40 -15.39 22.69
N MET A 276 4.35 -16.28 22.93
CA MET A 276 5.20 -16.84 21.89
C MET A 276 4.41 -17.67 20.86
N THR A 277 3.18 -18.11 21.14
CA THR A 277 2.35 -18.79 20.15
C THR A 277 1.95 -17.88 18.99
N PHE A 278 1.92 -16.57 19.17
CA PHE A 278 1.66 -15.58 18.12
C PHE A 278 2.84 -15.39 17.15
N VAL A 279 4.06 -15.75 17.59
CA VAL A 279 5.30 -15.54 16.81
C VAL A 279 5.59 -16.78 15.96
N ALA A 280 6.05 -16.58 14.73
CA ALA A 280 6.39 -17.66 13.83
C ALA A 280 7.55 -18.52 14.39
N LEU A 281 7.53 -19.83 14.13
CA LEU A 281 8.54 -20.77 14.64
C LEU A 281 9.99 -20.42 14.24
N SER A 282 10.17 -19.78 13.08
CA SER A 282 11.48 -19.30 12.62
C SER A 282 12.05 -18.18 13.50
N GLU A 283 11.20 -17.28 13.98
CA GLU A 283 11.60 -16.17 14.85
C GLU A 283 11.81 -16.61 16.30
N ARG A 284 11.06 -17.62 16.77
CA ARG A 284 11.26 -18.21 18.11
C ARG A 284 12.65 -18.81 18.27
N LYS A 285 13.14 -19.57 17.26
CA LYS A 285 14.48 -20.15 17.27
C LYS A 285 15.61 -19.12 17.22
N MET A 286 15.35 -17.96 16.61
CA MET A 286 16.33 -16.87 16.60
C MET A 286 16.46 -16.17 17.97
N SER A 287 15.38 -16.12 18.77
CA SER A 287 15.42 -15.55 20.11
C SER A 287 16.12 -16.49 21.10
N GLU A 288 15.87 -17.80 21.02
CA GLU A 288 16.56 -18.81 21.85
C GLU A 288 18.08 -18.82 21.61
N ASN A 289 18.54 -18.67 20.36
CA ASN A 289 19.97 -18.61 20.05
C ASN A 289 20.67 -17.28 20.46
N LYS A 290 19.93 -16.25 20.86
CA LYS A 290 20.50 -14.99 21.36
C LYS A 290 20.64 -14.98 22.89
N GLU A 291 19.97 -15.88 23.59
CA GLU A 291 20.05 -16.04 25.05
C GLU A 291 21.12 -17.05 25.50
N VAL A 292 21.78 -17.77 24.55
CA VAL A 292 22.94 -18.63 24.76
C VAL A 292 24.22 -17.91 24.34
#